data_67a69ef9ae76b02693bb593a53fa583e
#
_entry.id   67a69ef9ae76b02693bb593a53fa583e
#
_cell.length_a   1.000
_cell.length_b   1.000
_cell.length_c   1.000
_cell.angle_alpha   90.00
_cell.angle_beta   90.00
_cell.angle_gamma   90.00
#
_symmetry.space_group_name_H-M   'P 1'
#
loop_
_entity.id
_entity.type
_entity.pdbx_description
1 polymer ?
#
loop_
_entity_poly.entity_id
_entity_poly.type
_entity_poly.pdbx_seq_one_letter_code
_entity_poly.pdbx_strand_id
1 'polypeptide(L)'
;MVKQKRRLQKGAALVLSLLLLLGSLAGCGGKPQEDASGVDGPTNTYTPPVNEDGQIVITMPKTLLGGKTAEELEAEDKEQRQTAAQDGTLEQAVYDALLANEDGTFSYYLTKEQYPKLKAAYYWLGCLRDAYTTEISQEFVTAADYTDIDKNGIPWGLTVSVDAETYYSMEVWYSAVVTVAPAVMLGRYQVFCGVPGDEWAVHVTVKDADTGEVI
;
A
#
# COMPACT_ATOMS: atom_id res chain seq x y z
N MET A 1 -12.77 4.23 32.13
CA MET A 1 -12.01 5.16 31.26
C MET A 1 -10.61 4.71 30.92
N VAL A 2 -9.83 4.03 31.79
CA VAL A 2 -8.42 3.62 31.49
C VAL A 2 -8.32 2.50 30.44
N LYS A 3 -9.29 1.57 30.37
CA LYS A 3 -9.31 0.48 29.35
C LYS A 3 -9.52 1.01 27.92
N GLN A 4 -10.31 2.06 27.75
CA GLN A 4 -10.62 2.66 26.45
C GLN A 4 -9.41 3.41 25.85
N LYS A 5 -8.64 4.13 26.70
CA LYS A 5 -7.39 4.78 26.26
C LYS A 5 -6.33 3.79 25.75
N ARG A 6 -6.23 2.60 26.40
CA ARG A 6 -5.28 1.56 25.96
C ARG A 6 -5.68 0.90 24.63
N ARG A 7 -7.00 0.85 24.31
CA ARG A 7 -7.46 0.33 23.02
C ARG A 7 -7.21 1.33 21.89
N LEU A 8 -7.47 2.63 22.11
CA LEU A 8 -7.16 3.69 21.15
C LEU A 8 -5.65 3.76 20.81
N GLN A 9 -4.77 3.59 21.81
CA GLN A 9 -3.33 3.55 21.55
C GLN A 9 -2.89 2.32 20.76
N LYS A 10 -3.56 1.17 20.95
CA LYS A 10 -3.28 -0.04 20.16
C LYS A 10 -3.81 0.09 18.74
N GLY A 11 -4.96 0.73 18.53
CA GLY A 11 -5.52 0.97 17.20
C GLY A 11 -4.67 1.92 16.36
N ALA A 12 -4.25 3.05 16.93
CA ALA A 12 -3.34 3.98 16.26
C ALA A 12 -1.99 3.35 15.93
N ALA A 13 -1.47 2.49 16.82
CA ALA A 13 -0.23 1.75 16.56
C ALA A 13 -0.38 0.73 15.42
N LEU A 14 -1.58 0.21 15.17
CA LEU A 14 -1.83 -0.80 14.13
C LEU A 14 -1.99 -0.17 12.75
N VAL A 15 -2.63 0.99 12.62
CA VAL A 15 -2.62 1.78 11.37
C VAL A 15 -1.20 2.26 11.07
N LEU A 16 -0.44 2.64 12.11
CA LEU A 16 0.96 3.00 11.98
C LEU A 16 1.81 1.78 11.53
N SER A 17 1.55 0.59 12.09
CA SER A 17 2.28 -0.64 11.66
C SER A 17 1.87 -1.11 10.28
N LEU A 18 0.67 -0.84 9.79
CA LEU A 18 0.27 -1.14 8.42
C LEU A 18 0.98 -0.23 7.42
N LEU A 19 1.18 1.04 7.78
CA LEU A 19 2.02 1.96 7.02
C LEU A 19 3.52 1.63 7.18
N LEU A 20 3.93 1.03 8.30
CA LEU A 20 5.28 0.52 8.57
C LEU A 20 5.57 -0.79 7.82
N LEU A 21 4.57 -1.63 7.51
CA LEU A 21 4.74 -2.80 6.63
C LEU A 21 5.22 -2.40 5.23
N LEU A 22 5.06 -1.15 4.83
CA LEU A 22 5.62 -0.62 3.58
C LEU A 22 7.15 -0.49 3.61
N GLY A 23 7.74 -0.30 4.78
CA GLY A 23 9.18 -0.38 4.95
C GLY A 23 9.69 -1.83 5.10
N SER A 24 8.85 -2.76 5.55
CA SER A 24 9.20 -4.16 5.75
C SER A 24 8.97 -5.05 4.53
N LEU A 25 8.67 -4.50 3.34
CA LEU A 25 8.70 -5.26 2.06
C LEU A 25 10.08 -5.85 1.75
N ALA A 26 11.09 -5.50 2.53
CA ALA A 26 12.39 -6.18 2.54
C ALA A 26 12.30 -7.69 2.87
N GLY A 27 11.21 -8.16 3.48
CA GLY A 27 11.05 -9.55 3.95
C GLY A 27 10.18 -10.47 3.10
N CYS A 28 9.43 -9.96 2.13
CA CYS A 28 8.58 -10.80 1.28
C CYS A 28 9.29 -11.24 0.00
N GLY A 29 10.33 -12.06 0.14
CA GLY A 29 10.90 -12.90 -0.92
C GLY A 29 10.04 -14.13 -1.23
N GLY A 30 8.78 -14.17 -0.82
CA GLY A 30 7.79 -15.16 -1.24
C GLY A 30 7.49 -14.95 -2.72
N LYS A 31 7.48 -16.02 -3.51
CA LYS A 31 6.82 -16.00 -4.83
C LYS A 31 5.44 -15.37 -4.63
N PRO A 32 4.97 -14.50 -5.57
CA PRO A 32 3.56 -14.11 -5.58
C PRO A 32 2.77 -15.40 -5.43
N GLN A 33 2.02 -15.52 -4.34
CA GLN A 33 1.20 -16.69 -4.11
C GLN A 33 0.17 -16.65 -5.24
N GLU A 34 0.13 -17.67 -6.08
CA GLU A 34 -0.93 -17.83 -7.08
C GLU A 34 -2.22 -17.83 -6.29
N ASP A 35 -2.98 -16.74 -6.40
CA ASP A 35 -3.89 -16.38 -5.36
C ASP A 35 -5.28 -16.94 -5.55
N ALA A 36 -5.89 -17.15 -4.41
CA ALA A 36 -7.29 -17.48 -4.28
C ALA A 36 -8.22 -16.23 -4.44
N SER A 37 -7.69 -15.02 -4.70
CA SER A 37 -8.45 -13.78 -4.74
C SER A 37 -9.18 -13.56 -6.07
N GLY A 38 -8.78 -14.26 -7.13
CA GLY A 38 -9.34 -14.06 -8.47
C GLY A 38 -8.95 -12.74 -9.13
N VAL A 39 -8.03 -11.99 -8.51
CA VAL A 39 -7.50 -10.74 -9.09
C VAL A 39 -6.29 -11.08 -9.94
N ASP A 40 -6.38 -10.80 -11.24
CA ASP A 40 -5.26 -10.94 -12.17
C ASP A 40 -4.09 -10.04 -11.73
N GLY A 41 -2.86 -10.50 -11.96
CA GLY A 41 -1.65 -9.73 -11.65
C GLY A 41 -1.57 -8.43 -12.46
N PRO A 42 -0.61 -7.54 -12.09
CA PRO A 42 -0.47 -6.25 -12.75
C PRO A 42 -0.15 -6.39 -14.23
N THR A 43 -0.99 -5.82 -15.10
CA THR A 43 -0.87 -5.90 -16.56
C THR A 43 -0.20 -4.67 -17.19
N ASN A 44 -0.04 -3.59 -16.42
CA ASN A 44 0.59 -2.37 -16.90
C ASN A 44 2.09 -2.56 -17.19
N THR A 45 2.52 -2.26 -18.41
CA THR A 45 3.90 -2.45 -18.89
C THR A 45 4.76 -1.18 -18.83
N TYR A 46 4.24 -0.07 -18.33
CA TYR A 46 5.01 1.18 -18.24
C TYR A 46 6.27 0.98 -17.39
N THR A 47 7.36 1.50 -17.90
CA THR A 47 8.66 1.57 -17.20
C THR A 47 9.22 2.97 -17.40
N PRO A 48 9.52 3.73 -16.35
CA PRO A 48 10.12 5.06 -16.47
C PRO A 48 11.52 5.00 -17.07
N PRO A 49 11.99 6.12 -17.66
CA PRO A 49 13.38 6.22 -18.07
C PRO A 49 14.30 6.18 -16.85
N VAL A 50 15.53 5.77 -17.07
CA VAL A 50 16.60 5.87 -16.06
C VAL A 50 17.22 7.26 -16.07
N ASN A 51 17.69 7.74 -14.93
CA ASN A 51 18.48 8.96 -14.81
C ASN A 51 19.94 8.71 -15.25
N GLU A 52 20.81 9.73 -15.12
CA GLU A 52 22.23 9.66 -15.49
C GLU A 52 23.01 8.62 -14.68
N ASP A 53 22.58 8.33 -13.46
CA ASP A 53 23.18 7.31 -12.58
C ASP A 53 22.66 5.88 -12.87
N GLY A 54 21.78 5.72 -13.86
CA GLY A 54 21.20 4.44 -14.26
C GLY A 54 20.06 3.97 -13.36
N GLN A 55 19.53 4.85 -12.49
CA GLN A 55 18.43 4.57 -11.57
C GLN A 55 17.09 5.04 -12.15
N ILE A 56 16.03 4.34 -11.79
CA ILE A 56 14.64 4.79 -11.95
C ILE A 56 14.26 5.61 -10.72
N VAL A 57 13.81 6.85 -10.93
CA VAL A 57 13.36 7.72 -9.86
C VAL A 57 11.85 7.87 -9.93
N ILE A 58 11.15 7.49 -8.86
CA ILE A 58 9.70 7.63 -8.72
C ILE A 58 9.41 8.62 -7.62
N THR A 59 8.88 9.77 -7.98
CA THR A 59 8.49 10.82 -7.03
C THR A 59 7.02 10.68 -6.67
N MET A 60 6.76 10.53 -5.38
CA MET A 60 5.42 10.41 -4.80
C MET A 60 4.90 11.76 -4.31
N PRO A 61 3.65 12.12 -4.63
CA PRO A 61 3.05 13.34 -4.16
C PRO A 61 2.76 13.29 -2.65
N LYS A 62 2.64 14.46 -2.03
CA LYS A 62 2.32 14.60 -0.59
C LYS A 62 1.03 13.88 -0.19
N THR A 63 0.06 13.81 -1.07
CA THR A 63 -1.22 13.14 -0.85
C THR A 63 -1.11 11.63 -0.64
N LEU A 64 0.02 11.02 -1.04
CA LEU A 64 0.30 9.60 -0.88
C LEU A 64 1.27 9.27 0.27
N LEU A 65 1.50 10.23 1.18
CA LEU A 65 2.34 10.05 2.37
C LEU A 65 1.67 9.24 3.50
N GLY A 66 0.36 9.04 3.42
CA GLY A 66 -0.36 8.29 4.45
C GLY A 66 -0.43 8.99 5.81
N GLY A 67 -0.43 10.33 5.82
CA GLY A 67 -0.53 11.14 7.04
C GLY A 67 0.80 11.47 7.72
N LYS A 68 1.93 11.11 7.09
CA LYS A 68 3.29 11.45 7.54
C LYS A 68 3.88 12.57 6.71
N THR A 69 4.97 13.15 7.15
CA THR A 69 5.81 14.01 6.32
C THR A 69 6.83 13.19 5.53
N ALA A 70 7.41 13.76 4.49
CA ALA A 70 8.45 13.08 3.71
C ALA A 70 9.70 12.78 4.55
N GLU A 71 10.06 13.69 5.46
CA GLU A 71 11.19 13.55 6.37
C GLU A 71 10.96 12.43 7.40
N GLU A 72 9.71 12.29 7.89
CA GLU A 72 9.37 11.17 8.78
C GLU A 72 9.50 9.83 8.07
N LEU A 73 9.07 9.74 6.81
CA LEU A 73 9.20 8.53 6.01
C LEU A 73 10.68 8.20 5.71
N GLU A 74 11.49 9.22 5.38
CA GLU A 74 12.93 9.03 5.16
C GLU A 74 13.64 8.55 6.43
N ALA A 75 13.31 9.14 7.58
CA ALA A 75 13.91 8.75 8.86
C ALA A 75 13.55 7.30 9.24
N GLU A 76 12.30 6.91 9.04
CA GLU A 76 11.85 5.53 9.28
C GLU A 76 12.51 4.53 8.31
N ASP A 77 12.60 4.87 7.03
CA ASP A 77 13.29 4.04 6.04
C ASP A 77 14.76 3.82 6.44
N LYS A 78 15.44 4.88 6.87
CA LYS A 78 16.82 4.81 7.31
C LYS A 78 16.99 3.92 8.55
N GLU A 79 16.08 4.02 9.53
CA GLU A 79 16.10 3.18 10.73
C GLU A 79 15.87 1.71 10.36
N GLN A 80 14.90 1.42 9.51
CA GLN A 80 14.59 0.07 9.06
C GLN A 80 15.77 -0.55 8.30
N ARG A 81 16.43 0.20 7.42
CA ARG A 81 17.61 -0.26 6.70
C ARG A 81 18.78 -0.56 7.63
N GLN A 82 18.96 0.26 8.66
CA GLN A 82 20.00 -0.01 9.69
C GLN A 82 19.70 -1.30 10.45
N THR A 83 18.44 -1.53 10.82
CA THR A 83 18.02 -2.77 11.49
C THR A 83 18.19 -3.97 10.56
N ALA A 84 17.73 -3.87 9.31
CA ALA A 84 17.87 -4.93 8.31
C ALA A 84 19.35 -5.27 8.03
N ALA A 85 20.24 -4.28 8.04
CA ALA A 85 21.67 -4.52 7.90
C ALA A 85 22.27 -5.28 9.09
N GLN A 86 21.81 -4.99 10.31
CA GLN A 86 22.23 -5.70 11.53
C GLN A 86 21.72 -7.15 11.55
N ASP A 87 20.51 -7.37 11.07
CA ASP A 87 19.88 -8.70 11.04
C ASP A 87 20.25 -9.52 9.79
N GLY A 88 21.05 -8.96 8.88
CA GLY A 88 21.47 -9.64 7.65
C GLY A 88 20.37 -9.74 6.60
N THR A 89 19.29 -8.96 6.70
CA THR A 89 18.14 -8.97 5.76
C THR A 89 18.20 -7.85 4.71
N LEU A 90 19.23 -7.00 4.74
CA LEU A 90 19.35 -5.83 3.84
C LEU A 90 19.38 -6.20 2.35
N GLU A 91 19.89 -7.39 1.99
CA GLU A 91 19.91 -7.87 0.60
C GLU A 91 18.52 -8.04 0.00
N GLN A 92 17.49 -8.08 0.85
CA GLN A 92 16.08 -8.18 0.43
C GLN A 92 15.44 -6.81 0.14
N ALA A 93 16.17 -5.70 0.29
CA ALA A 93 15.65 -4.38 0.01
C ALA A 93 15.15 -4.25 -1.44
N VAL A 94 13.90 -3.79 -1.58
CA VAL A 94 13.25 -3.63 -2.89
C VAL A 94 13.48 -2.27 -3.54
N TYR A 95 14.27 -1.41 -2.91
CA TYR A 95 14.71 -0.10 -3.41
C TYR A 95 16.03 0.34 -2.73
N ASP A 96 16.81 1.20 -3.40
CA ASP A 96 18.11 1.65 -2.88
C ASP A 96 17.98 2.73 -1.81
N ALA A 97 17.09 3.70 -2.03
CA ALA A 97 16.83 4.79 -1.10
C ALA A 97 15.41 5.33 -1.24
N LEU A 98 14.90 5.85 -0.14
CA LEU A 98 13.76 6.74 -0.08
C LEU A 98 14.26 8.07 0.48
N LEU A 99 14.11 9.16 -0.26
CA LEU A 99 14.59 10.48 0.13
C LEU A 99 13.45 11.50 0.13
N ALA A 100 13.44 12.35 1.15
CA ALA A 100 12.55 13.51 1.21
C ALA A 100 13.06 14.60 0.25
N ASN A 101 12.14 15.25 -0.45
CA ASN A 101 12.43 16.39 -1.31
C ASN A 101 12.05 17.69 -0.61
N GLU A 102 12.73 18.79 -0.95
CA GLU A 102 12.50 20.13 -0.36
C GLU A 102 11.04 20.61 -0.52
N ASP A 103 10.35 20.16 -1.55
CA ASP A 103 8.95 20.47 -1.79
C ASP A 103 7.98 19.62 -0.96
N GLY A 104 8.47 18.74 -0.10
CA GLY A 104 7.70 17.84 0.76
C GLY A 104 7.12 16.64 0.04
N THR A 105 7.51 16.37 -1.20
CA THR A 105 7.34 15.06 -1.86
C THR A 105 8.43 14.09 -1.39
N PHE A 106 8.34 12.82 -1.76
CA PHE A 106 9.45 11.89 -1.55
C PHE A 106 9.73 11.07 -2.80
N SER A 107 10.96 10.59 -2.95
CA SER A 107 11.38 9.86 -4.11
C SER A 107 11.99 8.50 -3.74
N TYR A 108 11.59 7.47 -4.48
CA TYR A 108 12.28 6.17 -4.49
C TYR A 108 13.36 6.18 -5.56
N TYR A 109 14.54 5.70 -5.20
CA TYR A 109 15.64 5.43 -6.11
C TYR A 109 15.76 3.91 -6.28
N LEU A 110 15.61 3.44 -7.51
CA LEU A 110 15.40 2.03 -7.84
C LEU A 110 16.33 1.60 -8.96
N THR A 111 16.84 0.39 -8.87
CA THR A 111 17.43 -0.29 -10.03
C THR A 111 16.31 -0.77 -10.98
N LYS A 112 16.71 -1.17 -12.20
CA LYS A 112 15.79 -1.77 -13.19
C LYS A 112 15.14 -3.08 -12.67
N GLU A 113 15.80 -3.78 -11.74
CA GLU A 113 15.30 -5.01 -11.15
C GLU A 113 14.34 -4.76 -9.98
N GLN A 114 14.58 -3.69 -9.22
CA GLN A 114 13.76 -3.30 -8.07
C GLN A 114 12.42 -2.70 -8.49
N TYR A 115 12.40 -1.90 -9.54
CA TYR A 115 11.20 -1.21 -10.00
C TYR A 115 10.00 -2.14 -10.21
N PRO A 116 10.08 -3.24 -10.99
CA PRO A 116 8.92 -4.11 -11.18
C PRO A 116 8.49 -4.81 -9.90
N LYS A 117 9.42 -5.10 -8.99
CA LYS A 117 9.11 -5.72 -7.69
C LYS A 117 8.30 -4.78 -6.80
N LEU A 118 8.74 -3.52 -6.66
CA LEU A 118 8.04 -2.54 -5.83
C LEU A 118 6.70 -2.14 -6.46
N LYS A 119 6.65 -2.00 -7.79
CA LYS A 119 5.40 -1.78 -8.52
C LYS A 119 4.37 -2.88 -8.27
N ALA A 120 4.78 -4.15 -8.39
CA ALA A 120 3.92 -5.29 -8.10
C ALA A 120 3.48 -5.32 -6.62
N ALA A 121 4.38 -4.99 -5.69
CA ALA A 121 4.03 -4.93 -4.27
C ALA A 121 2.91 -3.92 -3.99
N TYR A 122 2.95 -2.73 -4.59
CA TYR A 122 1.85 -1.76 -4.44
C TYR A 122 0.53 -2.23 -5.07
N TYR A 123 0.58 -2.96 -6.16
CA TYR A 123 -0.60 -3.59 -6.73
C TYR A 123 -1.23 -4.57 -5.75
N TRP A 124 -0.44 -5.52 -5.22
CA TRP A 124 -0.93 -6.52 -4.28
C TRP A 124 -1.36 -5.95 -2.93
N LEU A 125 -0.67 -4.91 -2.43
CA LEU A 125 -1.07 -4.23 -1.20
C LEU A 125 -2.41 -3.48 -1.31
N GLY A 126 -2.80 -3.09 -2.52
CA GLY A 126 -4.15 -2.57 -2.79
C GLY A 126 -5.23 -3.66 -2.71
N CYS A 127 -4.88 -4.92 -2.94
CA CYS A 127 -5.74 -6.07 -2.76
C CYS A 127 -5.73 -6.48 -1.27
N LEU A 128 -6.64 -5.95 -0.50
CA LEU A 128 -6.73 -6.08 0.97
C LEU A 128 -6.68 -7.50 1.52
N ARG A 129 -7.02 -8.50 0.73
CA ARG A 129 -7.21 -9.86 1.21
C ARG A 129 -5.93 -10.48 1.79
N ASP A 130 -4.78 -10.24 1.17
CA ASP A 130 -3.50 -10.83 1.59
C ASP A 130 -2.67 -9.87 2.46
N ALA A 131 -2.90 -8.56 2.35
CA ALA A 131 -2.21 -7.54 3.15
C ALA A 131 -2.66 -7.50 4.61
N TYR A 132 -3.86 -7.99 4.90
CA TYR A 132 -4.46 -7.99 6.24
C TYR A 132 -4.53 -9.37 6.86
N THR A 133 -3.48 -10.17 6.77
CA THR A 133 -3.34 -11.47 7.46
C THR A 133 -3.24 -11.37 8.99
N THR A 134 -3.47 -10.19 9.58
CA THR A 134 -3.55 -10.02 11.02
C THR A 134 -4.93 -10.41 11.55
N GLU A 135 -5.00 -10.91 12.77
CA GLU A 135 -6.19 -11.42 13.45
C GLU A 135 -7.45 -10.52 13.41
N ILE A 136 -7.31 -9.26 12.99
CA ILE A 136 -8.39 -8.26 13.00
C ILE A 136 -9.16 -8.17 11.69
N SER A 137 -8.52 -8.49 10.56
CA SER A 137 -9.07 -8.21 9.23
C SER A 137 -9.59 -9.42 8.48
N GLN A 138 -9.17 -10.62 8.86
CA GLN A 138 -9.62 -11.86 8.23
C GLN A 138 -11.11 -12.16 8.45
N GLU A 139 -11.70 -11.60 9.50
CA GLU A 139 -13.08 -11.93 9.88
C GLU A 139 -14.12 -11.12 9.11
N PHE A 140 -13.78 -9.95 8.54
CA PHE A 140 -14.81 -9.11 7.93
C PHE A 140 -14.60 -8.71 6.47
N VAL A 141 -13.36 -8.69 5.95
CA VAL A 141 -13.11 -8.49 4.52
C VAL A 141 -13.13 -9.86 3.83
N THR A 142 -14.12 -10.05 2.96
CA THR A 142 -14.35 -11.34 2.28
C THR A 142 -13.78 -11.36 0.86
N ALA A 143 -13.74 -10.22 0.19
CA ALA A 143 -13.17 -10.06 -1.15
C ALA A 143 -12.71 -8.63 -1.41
N ALA A 144 -11.80 -8.47 -2.34
CA ALA A 144 -11.40 -7.17 -2.89
C ALA A 144 -11.08 -7.35 -4.38
N ASP A 145 -11.72 -6.53 -5.23
CA ASP A 145 -11.59 -6.61 -6.67
C ASP A 145 -11.27 -5.24 -7.25
N TYR A 146 -10.32 -5.17 -8.17
CA TYR A 146 -10.08 -3.95 -8.92
C TYR A 146 -11.17 -3.70 -9.93
N THR A 147 -11.58 -2.42 -10.04
CA THR A 147 -12.57 -1.95 -10.98
C THR A 147 -12.03 -0.78 -11.80
N ASP A 148 -12.79 -0.38 -12.83
CA ASP A 148 -12.43 0.76 -13.68
C ASP A 148 -11.01 0.67 -14.25
N ILE A 149 -10.61 -0.53 -14.70
CA ILE A 149 -9.30 -0.76 -15.30
C ILE A 149 -9.26 -0.10 -16.69
N ASP A 150 -8.33 0.83 -16.86
CA ASP A 150 -8.16 1.55 -18.12
C ASP A 150 -7.50 0.69 -19.21
N LYS A 151 -7.39 1.25 -20.44
CA LYS A 151 -6.75 0.59 -21.58
C LYS A 151 -5.25 0.28 -21.38
N ASN A 152 -4.63 0.88 -20.38
CA ASN A 152 -3.22 0.67 -20.03
C ASN A 152 -3.06 -0.36 -18.88
N GLY A 153 -4.16 -0.97 -18.44
CA GLY A 153 -4.16 -1.92 -17.32
C GLY A 153 -3.98 -1.25 -15.96
N ILE A 154 -4.37 0.02 -15.82
CA ILE A 154 -4.30 0.76 -14.56
C ILE A 154 -5.69 0.75 -13.91
N PRO A 155 -5.86 0.17 -12.72
CA PRO A 155 -7.12 0.25 -11.98
C PRO A 155 -7.29 1.65 -11.38
N TRP A 156 -8.52 2.17 -11.47
CA TRP A 156 -8.97 3.44 -10.91
C TRP A 156 -10.00 3.24 -9.81
N GLY A 157 -10.49 2.02 -9.65
CA GLY A 157 -11.46 1.63 -8.65
C GLY A 157 -11.05 0.38 -7.87
N LEU A 158 -11.62 0.25 -6.69
CA LEU A 158 -11.53 -0.91 -5.83
C LEU A 158 -12.90 -1.18 -5.22
N THR A 159 -13.41 -2.39 -5.35
CA THR A 159 -14.58 -2.85 -4.60
C THR A 159 -14.13 -3.77 -3.48
N VAL A 160 -14.52 -3.47 -2.25
CA VAL A 160 -14.24 -4.28 -1.07
C VAL A 160 -15.55 -4.86 -0.56
N SER A 161 -15.63 -6.18 -0.46
CA SER A 161 -16.77 -6.87 0.12
C SER A 161 -16.47 -7.18 1.59
N VAL A 162 -17.39 -6.81 2.46
CA VAL A 162 -17.25 -6.95 3.91
C VAL A 162 -18.48 -7.61 4.53
N ASP A 163 -18.31 -8.26 5.68
CA ASP A 163 -19.44 -8.57 6.55
C ASP A 163 -19.99 -7.28 7.14
N ALA A 164 -21.20 -6.91 6.75
CA ALA A 164 -21.79 -5.62 7.09
C ALA A 164 -22.04 -5.47 8.60
N GLU A 165 -22.45 -6.53 9.30
CA GLU A 165 -22.70 -6.49 10.75
C GLU A 165 -21.40 -6.18 11.48
N THR A 166 -20.33 -6.88 11.15
CA THR A 166 -19.01 -6.65 11.73
C THR A 166 -18.48 -5.27 11.37
N TYR A 167 -18.60 -4.86 10.10
CA TYR A 167 -18.15 -3.55 9.63
C TYR A 167 -18.80 -2.39 10.38
N TYR A 168 -20.12 -2.41 10.58
CA TYR A 168 -20.84 -1.36 11.31
C TYR A 168 -20.63 -1.41 12.84
N SER A 169 -20.26 -2.58 13.37
CA SER A 169 -19.96 -2.72 14.80
C SER A 169 -18.58 -2.18 15.18
N MET A 170 -17.72 -1.96 14.19
CA MET A 170 -16.35 -1.53 14.40
C MET A 170 -16.23 -0.02 14.66
N GLU A 171 -15.16 0.38 15.33
CA GLU A 171 -14.83 1.80 15.52
C GLU A 171 -14.46 2.45 14.17
N VAL A 172 -14.73 3.73 14.02
CA VAL A 172 -14.56 4.52 12.77
C VAL A 172 -13.19 4.34 12.08
N TRP A 173 -12.14 4.03 12.83
CA TRP A 173 -10.81 3.82 12.24
C TRP A 173 -10.71 2.56 11.35
N TYR A 174 -11.56 1.55 11.54
CA TYR A 174 -11.61 0.38 10.68
C TYR A 174 -12.12 0.72 9.28
N SER A 175 -13.05 1.66 9.17
CA SER A 175 -13.50 2.15 7.86
C SER A 175 -12.33 2.80 7.10
N ALA A 176 -11.45 3.51 7.80
CA ALA A 176 -10.24 4.07 7.20
C ALA A 176 -9.25 2.99 6.72
N VAL A 177 -9.14 1.88 7.45
CA VAL A 177 -8.33 0.73 7.02
C VAL A 177 -8.87 0.12 5.74
N VAL A 178 -10.19 -0.02 5.62
CA VAL A 178 -10.85 -0.62 4.46
C VAL A 178 -10.86 0.31 3.24
N THR A 179 -10.87 1.63 3.44
CA THR A 179 -11.04 2.60 2.35
C THR A 179 -9.77 3.40 2.07
N VAL A 180 -9.17 4.03 3.08
CA VAL A 180 -8.06 4.97 2.89
C VAL A 180 -6.74 4.24 2.60
N ALA A 181 -6.42 3.20 3.37
CA ALA A 181 -5.16 2.50 3.18
C ALA A 181 -5.03 1.88 1.78
N PRO A 182 -6.01 1.11 1.27
CA PRO A 182 -5.92 0.56 -0.08
C PRO A 182 -5.96 1.65 -1.17
N ALA A 183 -6.70 2.76 -0.96
CA ALA A 183 -6.69 3.88 -1.88
C ALA A 183 -5.29 4.51 -2.00
N VAL A 184 -4.57 4.68 -0.89
CA VAL A 184 -3.19 5.17 -0.89
C VAL A 184 -2.26 4.19 -1.62
N MET A 185 -2.41 2.87 -1.38
CA MET A 185 -1.57 1.85 -2.04
C MET A 185 -1.82 1.82 -3.55
N LEU A 186 -3.09 1.82 -3.95
CA LEU A 186 -3.44 1.84 -5.36
C LEU A 186 -3.04 3.16 -6.03
N GLY A 187 -3.15 4.30 -5.34
CA GLY A 187 -2.62 5.58 -5.82
C GLY A 187 -1.12 5.54 -6.06
N ARG A 188 -0.35 4.94 -5.15
CA ARG A 188 1.09 4.71 -5.36
C ARG A 188 1.35 3.82 -6.58
N TYR A 189 0.58 2.74 -6.75
CA TYR A 189 0.66 1.90 -7.94
C TYR A 189 0.40 2.70 -9.23
N GLN A 190 -0.62 3.58 -9.24
CA GLN A 190 -0.92 4.45 -10.38
C GLN A 190 0.28 5.33 -10.74
N VAL A 191 0.95 5.95 -9.74
CA VAL A 191 2.17 6.74 -9.98
C VAL A 191 3.29 5.87 -10.54
N PHE A 192 3.46 4.64 -10.04
CA PHE A 192 4.39 3.67 -10.64
C PHE A 192 4.01 3.28 -12.07
N CYS A 193 2.75 3.39 -12.44
CA CYS A 193 2.27 3.17 -13.82
C CYS A 193 2.40 4.40 -14.72
N GLY A 194 2.97 5.50 -14.24
CA GLY A 194 3.19 6.72 -15.00
C GLY A 194 2.04 7.72 -14.92
N VAL A 195 1.07 7.53 -14.03
CA VAL A 195 0.06 8.55 -13.74
C VAL A 195 0.74 9.72 -13.04
N PRO A 196 0.55 10.98 -13.50
CA PRO A 196 1.06 12.16 -12.81
C PRO A 196 0.61 12.22 -11.36
N GLY A 197 1.49 12.72 -10.47
CA GLY A 197 1.22 12.73 -9.03
C GLY A 197 0.05 13.62 -8.59
N ASP A 198 -0.42 14.52 -9.44
CA ASP A 198 -1.60 15.37 -9.24
C ASP A 198 -2.88 14.83 -9.92
N GLU A 199 -2.77 13.72 -10.67
CA GLU A 199 -3.87 13.11 -11.43
C GLU A 199 -4.33 11.76 -10.86
N TRP A 200 -3.60 11.19 -9.90
CA TRP A 200 -4.04 9.91 -9.33
C TRP A 200 -5.39 10.04 -8.65
N ALA A 201 -6.22 9.02 -8.82
CA ALA A 201 -7.54 8.95 -8.18
C ALA A 201 -7.93 7.48 -7.96
N VAL A 202 -8.57 7.21 -6.82
CA VAL A 202 -9.07 5.86 -6.50
C VAL A 202 -10.48 5.97 -5.95
N HIS A 203 -11.40 5.26 -6.59
CA HIS A 203 -12.78 5.11 -6.12
C HIS A 203 -12.88 3.81 -5.32
N VAL A 204 -13.15 3.90 -4.02
CA VAL A 204 -13.37 2.72 -3.18
C VAL A 204 -14.86 2.55 -2.95
N THR A 205 -15.38 1.39 -3.33
CA THR A 205 -16.76 0.97 -3.09
C THR A 205 -16.76 -0.13 -2.05
N VAL A 206 -17.47 0.07 -0.94
CA VAL A 206 -17.68 -0.97 0.08
C VAL A 206 -19.04 -1.61 -0.14
N LYS A 207 -19.09 -2.93 -0.15
CA LYS A 207 -20.32 -3.72 -0.33
C LYS A 207 -20.49 -4.71 0.80
N ASP A 208 -21.73 -4.93 1.18
CA ASP A 208 -22.11 -6.08 1.98
C ASP A 208 -21.84 -7.38 1.19
N ALA A 209 -21.11 -8.30 1.78
CA ALA A 209 -20.73 -9.56 1.14
C ALA A 209 -21.93 -10.47 0.88
N ASP A 210 -22.96 -10.42 1.73
CA ASP A 210 -24.13 -11.29 1.65
C ASP A 210 -25.17 -10.78 0.64
N THR A 211 -25.40 -9.47 0.61
CA THR A 211 -26.44 -8.87 -0.23
C THR A 211 -25.91 -8.24 -1.51
N GLY A 212 -24.63 -7.88 -1.55
CA GLY A 212 -23.99 -7.13 -2.63
C GLY A 212 -24.38 -5.63 -2.65
N GLU A 213 -25.15 -5.15 -1.69
CA GLU A 213 -25.53 -3.74 -1.58
C GLU A 213 -24.32 -2.87 -1.19
N VAL A 214 -24.28 -1.65 -1.72
CA VAL A 214 -23.26 -0.64 -1.34
C VAL A 214 -23.64 -0.06 0.03
N ILE A 215 -22.68 0.01 0.93
CA ILE A 215 -22.86 0.43 2.32
C ILE A 215 -21.98 1.61 2.69
#